data_1bd95595d7a1b00e4ee3e09398811502
#
_entry.id   1bd95595d7a1b00e4ee3e09398811502
#
_cell.length_a   1.000
_cell.length_b   1.000
_cell.length_c   1.000
_cell.angle_alpha   90.00
_cell.angle_beta   90.00
_cell.angle_gamma   90.00
#
_symmetry.space_group_name_H-M   'P 1'
#
loop_
_entity.id
_entity.type
_entity.pdbx_description
1 polymer ?
#
loop_
_entity_poly.entity_id
_entity_poly.type
_entity_poly.pdbx_seq_one_letter_code
_entity_poly.pdbx_strand_id
1 'polypeptide(L)'
;YRKINTPSKEDWTGQNEYPIYFSIYAINEVFGVDVANAMLMSLIREYHNKHISLDYITKALNSIEKFHFIHNAICSNRSSGLDQLYSKYSRELLNATNKQKKHLIIDKFIKNFEEKLPNKVKFEANFDLKLQYLSKSTKQKKLVNYVLRKIELKKQNKNVELHNISIEHIYPEKSAEKWETIEDKYISNIGNLVLLDAGLNSKIGNMTYPEKKNIIIKESKIISTQEIFKKYVNWSSKEIEERRNFLVEYTYNDLWT
;
A
#
# COMPACT_ATOMS: atom_id res chain seq x y z
N TYR A 1 9.96 15.41 14.65
CA TYR A 1 10.16 15.93 13.29
C TYR A 1 10.95 14.96 12.42
N ARG A 2 12.13 14.47 12.87
CA ARG A 2 12.95 13.49 12.12
C ARG A 2 12.17 12.23 11.72
N LYS A 3 11.44 11.61 12.66
CA LYS A 3 10.64 10.40 12.41
C LYS A 3 9.58 10.53 11.31
N ILE A 4 9.23 11.74 10.93
CA ILE A 4 8.27 12.03 9.86
C ILE A 4 9.01 12.28 8.54
N ASN A 5 9.96 13.21 8.53
CA ASN A 5 10.60 13.64 7.28
C ASN A 5 11.67 12.68 6.73
N THR A 6 12.27 11.89 7.61
CA THR A 6 13.20 10.81 7.27
C THR A 6 12.84 9.57 8.09
N PRO A 7 11.68 8.95 7.80
CA PRO A 7 11.23 7.83 8.58
C PRO A 7 12.21 6.67 8.48
N SER A 8 12.57 6.12 9.63
CA SER A 8 13.42 4.94 9.73
C SER A 8 12.72 3.88 10.58
N LYS A 9 12.88 2.61 10.18
CA LYS A 9 12.31 1.49 10.93
C LYS A 9 12.89 1.36 12.33
N GLU A 10 14.14 1.77 12.52
CA GLU A 10 14.85 1.77 13.80
C GLU A 10 14.20 2.69 14.85
N ASP A 11 13.35 3.62 14.40
CA ASP A 11 12.58 4.49 15.28
C ASP A 11 11.34 3.80 15.89
N TRP A 12 10.99 2.60 15.40
CA TRP A 12 9.75 1.87 15.68
C TRP A 12 10.06 0.40 16.01
N THR A 13 10.77 0.20 17.13
CA THR A 13 11.27 -1.11 17.56
C THR A 13 10.32 -1.86 18.49
N GLY A 14 9.22 -1.23 18.91
CA GLY A 14 8.21 -1.88 19.73
C GLY A 14 7.49 -3.00 18.99
N GLN A 15 6.98 -3.97 19.76
CA GLN A 15 6.17 -5.03 19.19
C GLN A 15 4.98 -4.44 18.46
N ASN A 16 4.79 -4.81 17.18
CA ASN A 16 3.71 -4.36 16.31
C ASN A 16 3.77 -2.87 15.89
N GLU A 17 4.90 -2.19 16.00
CA GLU A 17 5.06 -0.79 15.56
C GLU A 17 5.49 -0.62 14.10
N TYR A 18 5.93 -1.68 13.43
CA TYR A 18 6.30 -1.63 12.01
C TYR A 18 5.23 -1.00 11.10
N PRO A 19 3.92 -1.23 11.30
CA PRO A 19 2.87 -0.56 10.53
C PRO A 19 2.88 0.97 10.65
N ILE A 20 3.27 1.52 11.81
CA ILE A 20 3.39 2.97 11.98
C ILE A 20 4.48 3.52 11.06
N TYR A 21 5.66 2.91 11.09
CA TYR A 21 6.76 3.25 10.19
C TYR A 21 6.31 3.20 8.74
N PHE A 22 5.69 2.07 8.33
CA PHE A 22 5.29 1.85 6.95
C PHE A 22 4.27 2.87 6.45
N SER A 23 3.29 3.25 7.29
CA SER A 23 2.30 4.27 6.95
C SER A 23 2.94 5.66 6.82
N ILE A 24 3.83 6.05 7.73
CA ILE A 24 4.55 7.33 7.65
C ILE A 24 5.42 7.38 6.39
N TYR A 25 6.15 6.31 6.11
CA TYR A 25 6.94 6.17 4.89
C TYR A 25 6.06 6.31 3.63
N ALA A 26 4.90 5.64 3.61
CA ALA A 26 3.98 5.71 2.49
C ALA A 26 3.46 7.14 2.25
N ILE A 27 3.02 7.82 3.31
CA ILE A 27 2.47 9.18 3.23
C ILE A 27 3.52 10.16 2.69
N ASN A 28 4.75 10.12 3.19
CA ASN A 28 5.78 11.07 2.83
C ASN A 28 6.55 10.67 1.56
N GLU A 29 7.07 9.45 1.49
CA GLU A 29 8.00 9.04 0.44
C GLU A 29 7.31 8.48 -0.81
N VAL A 30 6.11 7.90 -0.66
CA VAL A 30 5.38 7.33 -1.80
C VAL A 30 4.39 8.34 -2.37
N PHE A 31 3.60 8.98 -1.50
CA PHE A 31 2.55 9.92 -1.92
C PHE A 31 3.05 11.37 -1.98
N GLY A 32 4.13 11.71 -1.28
CA GLY A 32 4.70 13.07 -1.24
C GLY A 32 3.75 14.07 -0.57
N VAL A 33 3.21 13.73 0.60
CA VAL A 33 2.15 14.49 1.28
C VAL A 33 2.69 15.17 2.53
N ASP A 34 3.03 16.45 2.41
CA ASP A 34 3.53 17.27 3.53
C ASP A 34 2.42 17.89 4.39
N VAL A 35 1.22 18.09 3.81
CA VAL A 35 0.09 18.74 4.53
C VAL A 35 -0.39 17.92 5.74
N ALA A 36 -0.10 16.61 5.78
CA ALA A 36 -0.43 15.75 6.92
C ALA A 36 0.53 15.88 8.10
N ASN A 37 1.69 16.53 7.95
CA ASN A 37 2.77 16.53 8.95
C ASN A 37 2.34 17.04 10.33
N ALA A 38 1.47 18.05 10.40
CA ALA A 38 0.95 18.56 11.67
C ALA A 38 0.18 17.47 12.44
N MET A 39 -0.67 16.72 11.75
CA MET A 39 -1.43 15.63 12.37
C MET A 39 -0.54 14.43 12.72
N LEU A 40 0.40 14.08 11.85
CA LEU A 40 1.38 13.01 12.10
C LEU A 40 2.21 13.33 13.37
N MET A 41 2.70 14.56 13.52
CA MET A 41 3.43 14.98 14.74
C MET A 41 2.58 14.83 16.00
N SER A 42 1.32 15.26 15.93
CA SER A 42 0.41 15.15 17.07
C SER A 42 0.11 13.71 17.45
N LEU A 43 -0.18 12.84 16.46
CA LEU A 43 -0.43 11.42 16.68
C LEU A 43 0.78 10.72 17.30
N ILE A 44 1.99 10.95 16.76
CA ILE A 44 3.23 10.37 17.26
C ILE A 44 3.51 10.83 18.70
N ARG A 45 3.35 12.13 18.97
CA ARG A 45 3.53 12.70 20.31
C ARG A 45 2.58 12.06 21.32
N GLU A 46 1.29 11.99 20.98
CA GLU A 46 0.28 11.44 21.88
C GLU A 46 0.45 9.94 22.11
N TYR A 47 0.93 9.22 21.09
CA TYR A 47 1.29 7.80 21.22
C TYR A 47 2.50 7.60 22.14
N HIS A 48 3.61 8.32 21.94
CA HIS A 48 4.78 8.22 22.81
C HIS A 48 4.50 8.61 24.27
N ASN A 49 3.60 9.58 24.49
CA ASN A 49 3.14 9.95 25.82
C ASN A 49 2.12 8.97 26.41
N LYS A 50 1.79 7.87 25.72
CA LYS A 50 0.81 6.86 26.13
C LYS A 50 -0.63 7.42 26.30
N HIS A 51 -0.91 8.54 25.68
CA HIS A 51 -2.25 9.16 25.71
C HIS A 51 -3.20 8.53 24.69
N ILE A 52 -2.70 7.88 23.65
CA ILE A 52 -3.46 7.05 22.72
C ILE A 52 -2.79 5.66 22.58
N SER A 53 -3.59 4.65 22.28
CA SER A 53 -3.08 3.29 22.09
C SER A 53 -2.50 3.07 20.69
N LEU A 54 -1.76 1.96 20.53
CA LEU A 54 -1.27 1.49 19.23
C LEU A 54 -2.41 1.36 18.21
N ASP A 55 -3.56 0.82 18.60
CA ASP A 55 -4.72 0.70 17.74
C ASP A 55 -5.20 2.04 17.20
N TYR A 56 -5.27 3.07 18.06
CA TYR A 56 -5.77 4.38 17.65
C TYR A 56 -4.79 5.12 16.73
N ILE A 57 -3.48 5.06 16.99
CA ILE A 57 -2.52 5.65 16.05
C ILE A 57 -2.53 4.90 14.72
N THR A 58 -2.59 3.56 14.73
CA THR A 58 -2.63 2.74 13.51
C THR A 58 -3.90 3.04 12.69
N LYS A 59 -5.06 3.13 13.35
CA LYS A 59 -6.33 3.46 12.72
C LYS A 59 -6.31 4.85 12.07
N ALA A 60 -5.77 5.85 12.76
CA ALA A 60 -5.61 7.20 12.21
C ALA A 60 -4.65 7.24 11.02
N LEU A 61 -3.51 6.56 11.11
CA LEU A 61 -2.53 6.46 10.02
C LEU A 61 -3.09 5.73 8.81
N ASN A 62 -3.79 4.62 9.00
CA ASN A 62 -4.47 3.90 7.93
C ASN A 62 -5.50 4.79 7.21
N SER A 63 -6.23 5.62 7.94
CA SER A 63 -7.18 6.58 7.34
C SER A 63 -6.49 7.64 6.49
N ILE A 64 -5.38 8.24 6.99
CA ILE A 64 -4.57 9.20 6.23
C ILE A 64 -4.00 8.53 4.98
N GLU A 65 -3.44 7.34 5.12
CA GLU A 65 -2.83 6.56 4.07
C GLU A 65 -3.86 6.20 2.98
N LYS A 66 -5.02 5.65 3.36
CA LYS A 66 -6.15 5.35 2.45
C LYS A 66 -6.59 6.59 1.69
N PHE A 67 -6.80 7.69 2.41
CA PHE A 67 -7.25 8.94 1.80
C PHE A 67 -6.26 9.42 0.73
N HIS A 68 -4.99 9.54 1.05
CA HIS A 68 -3.99 10.03 0.11
C HIS A 68 -3.69 9.06 -1.03
N PHE A 69 -3.79 7.75 -0.80
CA PHE A 69 -3.73 6.77 -1.86
C PHE A 69 -4.87 7.00 -2.86
N ILE A 70 -6.13 7.04 -2.41
CA ILE A 70 -7.30 7.18 -3.28
C ILE A 70 -7.36 8.59 -3.88
N HIS A 71 -7.29 9.63 -3.04
CA HIS A 71 -7.54 11.02 -3.43
C HIS A 71 -6.42 11.59 -4.29
N ASN A 72 -5.16 11.47 -3.85
CA ASN A 72 -4.01 12.08 -4.50
C ASN A 72 -3.31 11.14 -5.47
N ALA A 73 -2.92 9.93 -5.02
CA ALA A 73 -2.08 9.06 -5.83
C ALA A 73 -2.85 8.48 -7.02
N ILE A 74 -4.07 8.00 -6.83
CA ILE A 74 -4.89 7.42 -7.91
C ILE A 74 -5.72 8.49 -8.62
N CYS A 75 -6.55 9.25 -7.91
CA CYS A 75 -7.48 10.20 -8.52
C CYS A 75 -6.85 11.54 -8.89
N SER A 76 -5.59 11.80 -8.56
CA SER A 76 -4.85 13.04 -8.87
C SER A 76 -5.55 14.32 -8.40
N ASN A 77 -6.35 14.25 -7.34
CA ASN A 77 -6.99 15.42 -6.76
C ASN A 77 -5.95 16.28 -6.03
N ARG A 78 -6.20 17.58 -5.96
CA ARG A 78 -5.35 18.53 -5.23
C ARG A 78 -5.60 18.46 -3.73
N SER A 79 -4.57 18.74 -2.94
CA SER A 79 -4.63 18.77 -1.46
C SER A 79 -5.08 20.11 -0.88
N SER A 80 -5.64 21.02 -1.70
CA SER A 80 -6.08 22.34 -1.24
C SER A 80 -7.15 22.24 -0.16
N GLY A 81 -6.97 22.99 0.94
CA GLY A 81 -7.89 22.99 2.10
C GLY A 81 -7.69 21.83 3.08
N LEU A 82 -6.84 20.83 2.76
CA LEU A 82 -6.50 19.76 3.70
C LEU A 82 -5.59 20.22 4.84
N ASP A 83 -4.76 21.23 4.59
CA ASP A 83 -3.89 21.86 5.59
C ASP A 83 -4.68 22.41 6.78
N GLN A 84 -5.79 23.10 6.51
CA GLN A 84 -6.68 23.60 7.55
C GLN A 84 -7.33 22.46 8.35
N LEU A 85 -7.74 21.41 7.67
CA LEU A 85 -8.36 20.25 8.29
C LEU A 85 -7.37 19.51 9.20
N TYR A 86 -6.17 19.23 8.72
CA TYR A 86 -5.10 18.62 9.52
C TYR A 86 -4.71 19.49 10.72
N SER A 87 -4.53 20.78 10.51
CA SER A 87 -4.21 21.74 11.58
C SER A 87 -5.30 21.82 12.64
N LYS A 88 -6.57 21.77 12.23
CA LYS A 88 -7.72 21.75 13.15
C LYS A 88 -7.65 20.52 14.07
N TYR A 89 -7.64 19.33 13.50
CA TYR A 89 -7.66 18.09 14.27
C TYR A 89 -6.38 17.87 15.09
N SER A 90 -5.23 18.33 14.59
CA SER A 90 -3.96 18.34 15.31
C SER A 90 -4.07 19.15 16.61
N ARG A 91 -4.60 20.38 16.54
CA ARG A 91 -4.79 21.25 17.72
C ARG A 91 -5.83 20.67 18.68
N GLU A 92 -6.96 20.18 18.17
CA GLU A 92 -8.00 19.55 19.00
C GLU A 92 -7.42 18.34 19.76
N LEU A 93 -6.63 17.49 19.10
CA LEU A 93 -5.99 16.33 19.70
C LEU A 93 -5.00 16.70 20.81
N LEU A 94 -4.18 17.72 20.59
CA LEU A 94 -3.19 18.20 21.57
C LEU A 94 -3.86 18.84 22.79
N ASN A 95 -4.96 19.55 22.59
CA ASN A 95 -5.68 20.26 23.67
C ASN A 95 -6.63 19.36 24.45
N ALA A 96 -6.91 18.16 23.98
CA ALA A 96 -7.78 17.22 24.67
C ALA A 96 -7.13 16.70 25.95
N THR A 97 -7.87 16.79 27.07
CA THR A 97 -7.34 16.58 28.43
C THR A 97 -7.30 15.12 28.86
N ASN A 98 -8.02 14.23 28.18
CA ASN A 98 -8.07 12.82 28.55
C ASN A 98 -8.14 11.90 27.31
N LYS A 99 -7.86 10.62 27.53
CA LYS A 99 -7.78 9.58 26.51
C LYS A 99 -9.09 9.43 25.72
N GLN A 100 -10.24 9.47 26.38
CA GLN A 100 -11.54 9.32 25.72
C GLN A 100 -11.82 10.45 24.73
N LYS A 101 -11.55 11.70 25.12
CA LYS A 101 -11.69 12.85 24.22
C LYS A 101 -10.75 12.73 23.02
N LYS A 102 -9.50 12.29 23.23
CA LYS A 102 -8.55 12.06 22.13
C LYS A 102 -9.05 11.01 21.15
N HIS A 103 -9.61 9.93 21.64
CA HIS A 103 -10.21 8.88 20.80
C HIS A 103 -11.38 9.43 19.98
N LEU A 104 -12.30 10.18 20.59
CA LEU A 104 -13.43 10.81 19.89
C LEU A 104 -12.97 11.78 18.77
N ILE A 105 -11.88 12.52 19.01
CA ILE A 105 -11.32 13.43 17.99
C ILE A 105 -10.75 12.63 16.81
N ILE A 106 -10.04 11.54 17.08
CA ILE A 106 -9.52 10.65 16.04
C ILE A 106 -10.66 10.04 15.24
N ASP A 107 -11.72 9.55 15.88
CA ASP A 107 -12.88 8.97 15.21
C ASP A 107 -13.60 10.00 14.31
N LYS A 108 -13.77 11.25 14.79
CA LYS A 108 -14.31 12.35 13.99
C LYS A 108 -13.41 12.71 12.80
N PHE A 109 -12.11 12.70 13.00
CA PHE A 109 -11.14 12.92 11.95
C PHE A 109 -11.26 11.86 10.85
N ILE A 110 -11.28 10.59 11.23
CA ILE A 110 -11.42 9.45 10.30
C ILE A 110 -12.71 9.58 9.48
N LYS A 111 -13.84 9.80 10.17
CA LYS A 111 -15.13 9.96 9.50
C LYS A 111 -15.13 11.11 8.49
N ASN A 112 -14.52 12.25 8.84
CA ASN A 112 -14.44 13.39 7.95
C ASN A 112 -13.62 13.10 6.68
N PHE A 113 -12.56 12.26 6.79
CA PHE A 113 -11.76 11.84 5.64
C PHE A 113 -12.49 10.82 4.78
N GLU A 114 -13.25 9.91 5.38
CA GLU A 114 -14.11 8.95 4.66
C GLU A 114 -15.17 9.67 3.80
N GLU A 115 -15.81 10.70 4.35
CA GLU A 115 -16.80 11.52 3.64
C GLU A 115 -16.23 12.30 2.44
N LYS A 116 -14.92 12.55 2.42
CA LYS A 116 -14.20 13.27 1.36
C LYS A 116 -13.55 12.36 0.33
N LEU A 117 -13.64 11.05 0.48
CA LEU A 117 -13.07 10.13 -0.50
C LEU A 117 -13.73 10.30 -1.87
N PRO A 118 -12.94 10.31 -2.96
CA PRO A 118 -13.48 10.14 -4.29
C PRO A 118 -14.32 8.88 -4.41
N ASN A 119 -15.38 8.92 -5.18
CA ASN A 119 -16.20 7.75 -5.41
C ASN A 119 -15.44 6.65 -6.17
N LYS A 120 -15.91 5.42 -6.04
CA LYS A 120 -15.28 4.24 -6.62
C LYS A 120 -15.18 4.31 -8.16
N VAL A 121 -16.16 4.88 -8.85
CA VAL A 121 -16.15 5.02 -10.31
C VAL A 121 -14.94 5.85 -10.78
N LYS A 122 -14.69 6.99 -10.11
CA LYS A 122 -13.52 7.82 -10.40
C LYS A 122 -12.22 7.10 -10.06
N PHE A 123 -12.18 6.37 -8.95
CA PHE A 123 -11.01 5.58 -8.54
C PHE A 123 -10.69 4.51 -9.58
N GLU A 124 -11.65 3.71 -9.99
CA GLU A 124 -11.49 2.65 -10.97
C GLU A 124 -11.03 3.17 -12.34
N ALA A 125 -11.63 4.27 -12.81
CA ALA A 125 -11.25 4.88 -14.08
C ALA A 125 -9.78 5.35 -14.15
N ASN A 126 -9.15 5.61 -13.00
CA ASN A 126 -7.75 6.03 -12.93
C ASN A 126 -6.80 4.92 -12.50
N PHE A 127 -7.31 3.79 -12.01
CA PHE A 127 -6.52 2.73 -11.39
C PHE A 127 -5.42 2.22 -12.31
N ASP A 128 -5.76 1.80 -13.52
CA ASP A 128 -4.80 1.25 -14.48
C ASP A 128 -3.77 2.26 -14.95
N LEU A 129 -4.17 3.54 -15.10
CA LEU A 129 -3.24 4.60 -15.50
C LEU A 129 -2.16 4.87 -14.45
N LYS A 130 -2.43 4.60 -13.18
CA LYS A 130 -1.53 4.89 -12.06
C LYS A 130 -0.75 3.68 -11.59
N LEU A 131 -1.32 2.48 -11.69
CA LEU A 131 -0.74 1.24 -11.18
C LEU A 131 -0.20 0.36 -12.32
N GLN A 132 0.74 0.95 -13.08
CA GLN A 132 1.55 0.27 -14.09
C GLN A 132 3.02 0.28 -13.68
N TYR A 133 3.71 -0.82 -13.90
CA TYR A 133 5.14 -0.96 -13.63
C TYR A 133 5.95 -0.60 -14.88
N LEU A 134 6.07 0.70 -15.15
CA LEU A 134 6.78 1.19 -16.34
C LEU A 134 8.25 1.45 -16.02
N SER A 135 9.15 0.97 -16.87
CA SER A 135 10.60 1.08 -16.68
C SER A 135 11.08 2.51 -16.47
N LYS A 136 10.46 3.49 -17.13
CA LYS A 136 10.81 4.92 -17.10
C LYS A 136 10.11 5.73 -15.98
N SER A 137 9.18 5.15 -15.21
CA SER A 137 8.40 5.88 -14.20
C SER A 137 8.71 5.42 -12.78
N THR A 138 9.64 6.11 -12.12
CA THR A 138 9.97 5.85 -10.71
C THR A 138 8.76 5.99 -9.79
N LYS A 139 7.88 6.98 -10.04
CA LYS A 139 6.68 7.19 -9.23
C LYS A 139 5.71 6.02 -9.30
N GLN A 140 5.44 5.51 -10.51
CA GLN A 140 4.55 4.36 -10.68
C GLN A 140 5.15 3.09 -10.07
N LYS A 141 6.46 2.85 -10.25
CA LYS A 141 7.16 1.74 -9.60
C LYS A 141 7.03 1.79 -8.07
N LYS A 142 7.25 2.96 -7.47
CA LYS A 142 7.09 3.15 -6.01
C LYS A 142 5.65 2.83 -5.57
N LEU A 143 4.65 3.29 -6.34
CA LEU A 143 3.24 3.09 -6.01
C LEU A 143 2.82 1.62 -6.13
N VAL A 144 3.22 0.93 -7.20
CA VAL A 144 2.97 -0.52 -7.36
C VAL A 144 3.64 -1.31 -6.23
N ASN A 145 4.92 -1.03 -5.96
CA ASN A 145 5.65 -1.68 -4.86
C ASN A 145 4.94 -1.46 -3.51
N TYR A 146 4.50 -0.23 -3.24
CA TYR A 146 3.76 0.10 -2.05
C TYR A 146 2.49 -0.75 -1.90
N VAL A 147 1.64 -0.82 -2.93
CA VAL A 147 0.38 -1.59 -2.88
C VAL A 147 0.65 -3.06 -2.61
N LEU A 148 1.58 -3.67 -3.35
CA LEU A 148 1.91 -5.08 -3.18
C LEU A 148 2.48 -5.37 -1.77
N ARG A 149 3.35 -4.50 -1.24
CA ARG A 149 3.88 -4.62 0.13
C ARG A 149 2.80 -4.44 1.19
N LYS A 150 1.88 -3.48 1.01
CA LYS A 150 0.77 -3.27 1.95
C LYS A 150 -0.15 -4.50 2.01
N ILE A 151 -0.42 -5.13 0.87
CA ILE A 151 -1.17 -6.38 0.79
C ILE A 151 -0.46 -7.50 1.57
N GLU A 152 0.84 -7.67 1.33
CA GLU A 152 1.62 -8.71 2.02
C GLU A 152 1.67 -8.48 3.53
N LEU A 153 1.94 -7.25 3.97
CA LEU A 153 1.95 -6.89 5.39
C LEU A 153 0.61 -7.18 6.08
N LYS A 154 -0.51 -6.94 5.39
CA LYS A 154 -1.83 -7.28 5.92
C LYS A 154 -2.00 -8.79 6.07
N LYS A 155 -1.54 -9.58 5.12
CA LYS A 155 -1.63 -11.04 5.16
C LYS A 155 -0.71 -11.69 6.21
N GLN A 156 0.45 -11.11 6.43
CA GLN A 156 1.42 -11.59 7.44
C GLN A 156 1.13 -11.06 8.87
N ASN A 157 -0.07 -10.58 9.15
CA ASN A 157 -0.41 -9.98 10.44
C ASN A 157 0.51 -8.81 10.85
N LYS A 158 0.98 -8.03 9.89
CA LYS A 158 1.60 -6.71 10.03
C LYS A 158 3.01 -6.64 10.65
N ASN A 159 3.67 -7.73 11.01
CA ASN A 159 4.89 -7.68 11.83
C ASN A 159 6.18 -8.12 11.14
N VAL A 160 6.14 -8.41 9.84
CA VAL A 160 7.31 -8.95 9.14
C VAL A 160 7.87 -7.91 8.19
N GLU A 161 9.13 -7.56 8.39
CA GLU A 161 9.88 -6.78 7.44
C GLU A 161 10.18 -7.62 6.18
N LEU A 162 9.83 -7.06 5.02
CA LEU A 162 10.08 -7.70 3.73
C LEU A 162 11.48 -7.32 3.24
N HIS A 163 12.47 -8.15 3.57
CA HIS A 163 13.85 -7.97 3.11
C HIS A 163 14.09 -8.61 1.75
N ASN A 164 14.93 -7.98 0.95
CA ASN A 164 15.43 -8.50 -0.32
C ASN A 164 14.31 -8.99 -1.27
N ILE A 165 13.26 -8.18 -1.38
CA ILE A 165 12.08 -8.46 -2.20
C ILE A 165 12.12 -7.62 -3.48
N SER A 166 11.80 -8.25 -4.59
CA SER A 166 11.63 -7.63 -5.92
C SER A 166 10.20 -7.80 -6.43
N ILE A 167 9.85 -7.02 -7.46
CA ILE A 167 8.61 -7.21 -8.20
C ILE A 167 8.91 -8.19 -9.35
N GLU A 168 8.06 -9.17 -9.49
CA GLU A 168 8.08 -10.18 -10.56
C GLU A 168 6.86 -10.01 -11.46
N HIS A 169 7.08 -10.09 -12.78
CA HIS A 169 6.04 -10.22 -13.78
C HIS A 169 5.68 -11.71 -13.95
N ILE A 170 4.46 -12.10 -13.58
CA ILE A 170 4.02 -13.49 -13.75
C ILE A 170 4.09 -13.86 -15.24
N TYR A 171 3.45 -13.05 -16.11
CA TYR A 171 3.72 -13.05 -17.54
C TYR A 171 4.93 -12.16 -17.81
N PRO A 172 6.05 -12.68 -18.33
CA PRO A 172 7.32 -11.95 -18.39
C PRO A 172 7.30 -10.78 -19.38
N GLU A 173 8.08 -9.71 -19.09
CA GLU A 173 8.23 -8.55 -20.01
C GLU A 173 8.76 -8.95 -21.39
N LYS A 174 9.66 -9.93 -21.42
CA LYS A 174 10.17 -10.52 -22.65
C LYS A 174 9.69 -11.96 -22.70
N SER A 175 8.54 -12.15 -23.33
CA SER A 175 7.99 -13.49 -23.47
C SER A 175 8.90 -14.39 -24.29
N ALA A 176 9.21 -15.57 -23.77
CA ALA A 176 9.76 -16.65 -24.58
C ALA A 176 8.67 -17.22 -25.50
N GLU A 177 9.05 -17.92 -26.56
CA GLU A 177 8.14 -18.58 -27.52
C GLU A 177 7.09 -19.50 -26.88
N LYS A 178 7.28 -19.86 -25.61
CA LYS A 178 6.42 -20.73 -24.82
C LYS A 178 5.19 -20.05 -24.19
N TRP A 179 5.07 -18.73 -24.33
CA TRP A 179 3.94 -17.96 -23.81
C TRP A 179 3.02 -17.52 -24.96
N GLU A 180 1.69 -17.65 -24.75
CA GLU A 180 0.73 -17.06 -25.68
C GLU A 180 0.89 -15.53 -25.68
N THR A 181 0.80 -14.91 -26.86
CA THR A 181 0.93 -13.45 -26.99
C THR A 181 -0.25 -12.74 -26.31
N ILE A 182 0.04 -11.77 -25.48
CA ILE A 182 -0.96 -10.86 -24.87
C ILE A 182 -0.65 -9.41 -25.27
N GLU A 183 -1.63 -8.53 -25.11
CA GLU A 183 -1.44 -7.10 -25.34
C GLU A 183 -0.49 -6.49 -24.29
N ASP A 184 0.37 -5.56 -24.71
CA ASP A 184 1.38 -4.90 -23.86
C ASP A 184 0.78 -4.25 -22.60
N LYS A 185 -0.47 -3.78 -22.68
CA LYS A 185 -1.17 -3.18 -21.52
C LYS A 185 -1.31 -4.12 -20.33
N TYR A 186 -1.32 -5.44 -20.55
CA TYR A 186 -1.41 -6.44 -19.48
C TYR A 186 -0.06 -6.71 -18.82
N ILE A 187 1.03 -6.56 -19.56
CA ILE A 187 2.37 -6.91 -19.08
C ILE A 187 2.74 -6.03 -17.87
N SER A 188 2.59 -4.71 -17.99
CA SER A 188 2.92 -3.75 -16.93
C SER A 188 1.80 -3.53 -15.90
N ASN A 189 0.60 -4.12 -16.11
CA ASN A 189 -0.55 -3.97 -15.22
C ASN A 189 -0.28 -4.61 -13.86
N ILE A 190 -0.69 -3.95 -12.77
CA ILE A 190 -0.54 -4.50 -11.40
C ILE A 190 -1.18 -5.89 -11.25
N GLY A 191 -2.19 -6.21 -12.06
CA GLY A 191 -2.79 -7.54 -12.15
C GLY A 191 -1.77 -8.63 -12.51
N ASN A 192 -0.72 -8.31 -13.26
CA ASN A 192 0.35 -9.23 -13.64
C ASN A 192 1.52 -9.28 -12.65
N LEU A 193 1.53 -8.45 -11.60
CA LEU A 193 2.72 -8.23 -10.76
C LEU A 193 2.57 -8.84 -9.38
N VAL A 194 3.64 -9.45 -8.88
CA VAL A 194 3.72 -9.99 -7.52
C VAL A 194 5.02 -9.60 -6.84
N LEU A 195 5.06 -9.69 -5.52
CA LEU A 195 6.32 -9.64 -4.76
C LEU A 195 6.96 -11.03 -4.76
N LEU A 196 8.27 -11.06 -4.90
CA LEU A 196 9.03 -12.30 -4.82
C LEU A 196 10.40 -12.04 -4.18
N ASP A 197 10.94 -13.04 -3.48
CA ASP A 197 12.33 -13.02 -3.01
C ASP A 197 13.26 -12.80 -4.21
N ALA A 198 14.21 -11.87 -4.11
CA ALA A 198 15.05 -11.47 -5.25
C ALA A 198 15.86 -12.63 -5.83
N GLY A 199 16.35 -13.54 -4.96
CA GLY A 199 17.05 -14.75 -5.40
C GLY A 199 16.13 -15.72 -6.15
N LEU A 200 14.89 -15.87 -5.67
CA LEU A 200 13.90 -16.72 -6.33
C LEU A 200 13.44 -16.12 -7.65
N ASN A 201 13.27 -14.80 -7.72
CA ASN A 201 12.96 -14.08 -8.94
C ASN A 201 14.02 -14.31 -10.02
N SER A 202 15.30 -14.18 -9.67
CA SER A 202 16.41 -14.47 -10.60
C SER A 202 16.43 -15.93 -11.06
N LYS A 203 16.03 -16.88 -10.19
CA LYS A 203 15.97 -18.32 -10.51
C LYS A 203 14.89 -18.65 -11.54
N ILE A 204 13.70 -18.07 -11.37
CA ILE A 204 12.54 -18.41 -12.24
C ILE A 204 12.56 -17.70 -13.61
N GLY A 205 13.12 -16.52 -13.70
CA GLY A 205 13.27 -15.78 -14.96
C GLY A 205 12.05 -15.85 -15.89
N ASN A 206 12.29 -16.24 -17.14
CA ASN A 206 11.23 -16.36 -18.17
C ASN A 206 10.59 -17.77 -18.28
N MET A 207 10.64 -18.58 -17.22
CA MET A 207 10.00 -19.89 -17.17
C MET A 207 8.50 -19.77 -17.47
N THR A 208 7.92 -20.88 -17.98
CA THR A 208 6.45 -21.00 -18.19
C THR A 208 5.68 -20.89 -16.88
N TYR A 209 4.39 -20.57 -16.96
CA TYR A 209 3.56 -20.46 -15.76
C TYR A 209 3.54 -21.72 -14.88
N PRO A 210 3.38 -22.95 -15.44
CA PRO A 210 3.46 -24.17 -14.64
C PRO A 210 4.80 -24.38 -13.94
N GLU A 211 5.93 -24.03 -14.61
CA GLU A 211 7.28 -24.13 -14.02
C GLU A 211 7.42 -23.13 -12.85
N LYS A 212 7.05 -21.84 -13.06
CA LYS A 212 7.03 -20.81 -12.01
C LYS A 212 6.16 -21.26 -10.83
N LYS A 213 4.96 -21.77 -11.10
CA LYS A 213 4.00 -22.22 -10.09
C LYS A 213 4.59 -23.28 -9.18
N ASN A 214 5.22 -24.32 -9.76
CA ASN A 214 5.82 -25.40 -9.00
C ASN A 214 6.93 -24.93 -8.04
N ILE A 215 7.73 -23.96 -8.47
CA ILE A 215 8.82 -23.41 -7.67
C ILE A 215 8.27 -22.45 -6.60
N ILE A 216 7.42 -21.52 -6.98
CA ILE A 216 6.92 -20.47 -6.07
C ILE A 216 6.10 -21.07 -4.92
N ILE A 217 5.25 -22.04 -5.19
CA ILE A 217 4.44 -22.68 -4.13
C ILE A 217 5.34 -23.37 -3.09
N LYS A 218 6.50 -23.92 -3.51
CA LYS A 218 7.41 -24.64 -2.61
C LYS A 218 8.38 -23.72 -1.87
N GLU A 219 8.89 -22.68 -2.52
CA GLU A 219 10.07 -21.95 -2.06
C GLU A 219 9.78 -20.51 -1.63
N SER A 220 8.74 -19.85 -2.15
CA SER A 220 8.46 -18.46 -1.76
C SER A 220 7.93 -18.35 -0.34
N LYS A 221 8.36 -17.31 0.36
CA LYS A 221 7.85 -16.95 1.70
C LYS A 221 6.77 -15.87 1.63
N ILE A 222 6.46 -15.36 0.44
CA ILE A 222 5.48 -14.29 0.23
C ILE A 222 4.08 -14.91 0.13
N ILE A 223 3.26 -14.69 1.17
CA ILE A 223 1.93 -15.32 1.30
C ILE A 223 1.00 -14.88 0.17
N SER A 224 0.94 -13.58 -0.12
CA SER A 224 0.09 -13.03 -1.18
C SER A 224 0.43 -13.61 -2.55
N THR A 225 1.71 -13.87 -2.81
CA THR A 225 2.18 -14.48 -4.06
C THR A 225 1.81 -15.95 -4.13
N GLN A 226 2.07 -16.71 -3.06
CA GLN A 226 1.67 -18.13 -3.01
C GLN A 226 0.18 -18.33 -3.25
N GLU A 227 -0.67 -17.49 -2.67
CA GLU A 227 -2.13 -17.57 -2.84
C GLU A 227 -2.56 -17.40 -4.30
N ILE A 228 -1.92 -16.48 -5.03
CA ILE A 228 -2.18 -16.27 -6.45
C ILE A 228 -1.85 -17.54 -7.25
N PHE A 229 -0.66 -18.09 -7.03
CA PHE A 229 -0.24 -19.30 -7.75
C PHE A 229 -1.02 -20.56 -7.32
N LYS A 230 -1.58 -20.60 -6.10
CA LYS A 230 -2.52 -21.67 -5.69
C LYS A 230 -3.88 -21.52 -6.36
N LYS A 231 -4.39 -20.28 -6.47
CA LYS A 231 -5.71 -19.97 -7.02
C LYS A 231 -5.81 -20.26 -8.51
N TYR A 232 -4.84 -19.81 -9.30
CA TYR A 232 -4.92 -19.89 -10.76
C TYR A 232 -4.22 -21.14 -11.29
N VAL A 233 -4.85 -21.78 -12.28
CA VAL A 233 -4.28 -22.95 -13.00
C VAL A 233 -3.44 -22.50 -14.17
N ASN A 234 -3.90 -21.49 -14.90
CA ASN A 234 -3.25 -20.88 -16.05
C ASN A 234 -3.02 -19.39 -15.81
N TRP A 235 -2.25 -18.74 -16.67
CA TRP A 235 -2.00 -17.30 -16.59
C TRP A 235 -2.03 -16.68 -17.98
N SER A 236 -3.06 -15.90 -18.25
CA SER A 236 -3.32 -15.20 -19.50
C SER A 236 -3.84 -13.78 -19.21
N SER A 237 -4.21 -13.03 -20.23
CA SER A 237 -4.88 -11.75 -20.10
C SER A 237 -6.14 -11.81 -19.23
N LYS A 238 -6.88 -12.93 -19.30
CA LYS A 238 -8.10 -13.16 -18.50
C LYS A 238 -7.81 -13.18 -16.99
N GLU A 239 -6.82 -13.94 -16.55
CA GLU A 239 -6.45 -14.03 -15.14
C GLU A 239 -5.84 -12.72 -14.63
N ILE A 240 -5.09 -12.00 -15.48
CA ILE A 240 -4.57 -10.66 -15.16
C ILE A 240 -5.72 -9.68 -14.93
N GLU A 241 -6.73 -9.67 -15.79
CA GLU A 241 -7.89 -8.81 -15.67
C GLU A 241 -8.76 -9.15 -14.45
N GLU A 242 -9.02 -10.44 -14.21
CA GLU A 242 -9.72 -10.90 -13.02
C GLU A 242 -9.02 -10.43 -11.74
N ARG A 243 -7.70 -10.60 -11.67
CA ARG A 243 -6.92 -10.13 -10.53
C ARG A 243 -6.88 -8.60 -10.42
N ARG A 244 -6.78 -7.89 -11.53
CA ARG A 244 -6.89 -6.43 -11.57
C ARG A 244 -8.20 -5.96 -10.96
N ASN A 245 -9.32 -6.57 -11.36
CA ASN A 245 -10.64 -6.24 -10.84
C ASN A 245 -10.74 -6.51 -9.33
N PHE A 246 -10.23 -7.64 -8.88
CA PHE A 246 -10.11 -7.92 -7.44
C PHE A 246 -9.27 -6.86 -6.72
N LEU A 247 -8.14 -6.42 -7.27
CA LEU A 247 -7.29 -5.41 -6.65
C LEU A 247 -7.97 -4.05 -6.56
N VAL A 248 -8.78 -3.65 -7.54
CA VAL A 248 -9.60 -2.42 -7.48
C VAL A 248 -10.53 -2.47 -6.27
N GLU A 249 -11.31 -3.55 -6.14
CA GLU A 249 -12.23 -3.73 -5.02
C GLU A 249 -11.51 -3.72 -3.68
N TYR A 250 -10.49 -4.54 -3.57
CA TYR A 250 -9.74 -4.75 -2.33
C TYR A 250 -9.01 -3.49 -1.87
N THR A 251 -8.37 -2.76 -2.79
CA THR A 251 -7.67 -1.53 -2.45
C THR A 251 -8.59 -0.34 -2.20
N TYR A 252 -9.81 -0.34 -2.67
CA TYR A 252 -10.78 0.71 -2.34
C TYR A 252 -11.47 0.46 -0.99
N ASN A 253 -11.88 -0.78 -0.72
CA ASN A 253 -12.72 -1.11 0.42
C ASN A 253 -11.93 -1.60 1.65
N ASP A 254 -11.00 -2.55 1.47
CA ASP A 254 -10.57 -3.45 2.55
C ASP A 254 -9.10 -3.28 2.98
N LEU A 255 -8.22 -2.78 2.12
CA LEU A 255 -6.77 -2.83 2.37
C LEU A 255 -6.33 -2.11 3.65
N TRP A 256 -7.04 -1.08 4.08
CA TRP A 256 -6.73 -0.26 5.26
C TRP A 256 -7.67 -0.50 6.47
N THR A 257 -8.48 -1.53 6.43
CA THR A 257 -9.37 -1.91 7.56
C THR A 257 -8.65 -2.83 8.55
#